data_3f5bd99e3dd2e8bbdf2a401339273481
#
_entry.id   3f5bd99e3dd2e8bbdf2a401339273481
#
_cell.length_a   1.000
_cell.length_b   1.000
_cell.length_c   1.000
_cell.angle_alpha   90.00
_cell.angle_beta   90.00
_cell.angle_gamma   90.00
#
_symmetry.space_group_name_H-M   'P 1'
#
loop_
_entity.id
_entity.type
_entity.pdbx_description
1 polymer ?
#
loop_
_entity_poly.entity_id
_entity_poly.type
_entity_poly.pdbx_seq_one_letter_code
_entity_poly.pdbx_strand_id
1 'polypeptide(L)'
;GLIFDEAYYWYFAQNLSWGYFDHPPMVAFLVNLGINIFDGELGVRLASPFLYAANVFLLWQLIETDKKYKYTWLFMAFVSSIGLMVAYGFMILPDTALLTFSLLFVWAYKRFLLKKDTISVLVLGFSMAAVMYCKYHGILLIGFVLLSNLALLKNSKFWMATAISLVLYTPHLVWLYQVDFAPLKYHLFDRANSAYRIKFTLDYLVNCIAVAGLCFPLMYFAFYKLPSKDKFDKALKFLGYGVFLFFLF
;
A
#
# COMPACT_ATOMS: atom_id res chain seq x y z
N GLY A 1 12.37 14.33 -18.38
CA GLY A 1 13.22 13.19 -18.06
C GLY A 1 12.65 12.36 -16.94
N LEU A 2 13.11 11.11 -16.79
CA LEU A 2 12.81 10.28 -15.63
C LEU A 2 13.55 10.81 -14.41
N ILE A 3 12.93 10.72 -13.23
CA ILE A 3 13.65 10.90 -11.97
C ILE A 3 14.55 9.68 -11.70
N PHE A 4 15.50 9.81 -10.80
CA PHE A 4 16.49 8.76 -10.51
C PHE A 4 15.84 7.41 -10.20
N ASP A 5 14.84 7.42 -9.31
CA ASP A 5 14.13 6.19 -8.91
C ASP A 5 13.34 5.58 -10.07
N GLU A 6 12.68 6.38 -10.92
CA GLU A 6 11.98 5.86 -12.11
C GLU A 6 12.94 5.17 -13.09
N ALA A 7 14.12 5.76 -13.30
CA ALA A 7 15.16 5.17 -14.15
C ALA A 7 15.65 3.83 -13.57
N TYR A 8 15.76 3.73 -12.25
CA TYR A 8 16.14 2.51 -11.55
C TYR A 8 15.11 1.39 -11.76
N TYR A 9 13.81 1.69 -11.59
CA TYR A 9 12.75 0.69 -11.81
C TYR A 9 12.50 0.40 -13.29
N TRP A 10 12.75 1.37 -14.17
CA TRP A 10 12.77 1.12 -15.61
C TRP A 10 13.86 0.10 -16.00
N TYR A 11 15.04 0.22 -15.38
CA TYR A 11 16.10 -0.77 -15.59
C TYR A 11 15.66 -2.18 -15.14
N PHE A 12 15.00 -2.31 -14.00
CA PHE A 12 14.44 -3.60 -13.58
C PHE A 12 13.40 -4.15 -14.55
N ALA A 13 12.58 -3.27 -15.12
CA ALA A 13 11.53 -3.65 -16.06
C ALA A 13 12.07 -4.21 -17.38
N GLN A 14 13.33 -3.95 -17.74
CA GLN A 14 13.97 -4.54 -18.93
C GLN A 14 14.19 -6.05 -18.78
N ASN A 15 14.36 -6.56 -17.56
CA ASN A 15 14.59 -7.95 -17.25
C ASN A 15 13.71 -8.38 -16.09
N LEU A 16 12.48 -8.83 -16.41
CA LEU A 16 11.53 -9.22 -15.39
C LEU A 16 12.02 -10.40 -14.56
N SER A 17 11.93 -10.25 -13.26
CA SER A 17 12.23 -11.26 -12.26
C SER A 17 11.15 -11.26 -11.17
N TRP A 18 11.07 -12.32 -10.39
CA TRP A 18 10.16 -12.40 -9.25
C TRP A 18 10.61 -11.61 -8.02
N GLY A 19 11.72 -10.91 -8.12
CA GLY A 19 12.23 -9.97 -7.12
C GLY A 19 13.51 -9.32 -7.57
N TYR A 20 13.93 -8.29 -6.86
CA TYR A 20 15.13 -7.51 -7.13
C TYR A 20 15.88 -7.26 -5.83
N PHE A 21 17.09 -6.68 -5.93
CA PHE A 21 18.00 -6.53 -4.79
C PHE A 21 17.35 -5.90 -3.54
N ASP A 22 16.51 -4.92 -3.70
CA ASP A 22 15.93 -4.16 -2.58
C ASP A 22 14.40 -4.09 -2.58
N HIS A 23 13.74 -4.59 -3.66
CA HIS A 23 12.29 -4.49 -3.79
C HIS A 23 11.64 -5.76 -4.37
N PRO A 24 10.42 -6.09 -3.95
CA PRO A 24 9.55 -7.01 -4.67
C PRO A 24 9.18 -6.48 -6.06
N PRO A 25 8.66 -7.31 -6.99
CA PRO A 25 8.66 -7.00 -8.42
C PRO A 25 7.51 -6.13 -8.93
N MET A 26 6.53 -5.74 -8.12
CA MET A 26 5.29 -5.09 -8.60
C MET A 26 5.55 -3.87 -9.48
N VAL A 27 6.44 -2.97 -9.06
CA VAL A 27 6.73 -1.75 -9.81
C VAL A 27 7.37 -2.08 -11.17
N ALA A 28 8.28 -3.05 -11.22
CA ALA A 28 8.91 -3.47 -12.47
C ALA A 28 7.89 -4.10 -13.44
N PHE A 29 6.94 -4.90 -12.94
CA PHE A 29 5.84 -5.43 -13.75
C PHE A 29 4.95 -4.32 -14.33
N LEU A 30 4.59 -3.32 -13.53
CA LEU A 30 3.78 -2.19 -13.98
C LEU A 30 4.50 -1.34 -15.03
N VAL A 31 5.78 -1.07 -14.83
CA VAL A 31 6.61 -0.35 -15.81
C VAL A 31 6.76 -1.16 -17.09
N ASN A 32 7.03 -2.47 -16.97
CA ASN A 32 7.17 -3.35 -18.13
C ASN A 32 5.89 -3.37 -18.99
N LEU A 33 4.71 -3.46 -18.37
CA LEU A 33 3.44 -3.37 -19.11
C LEU A 33 3.34 -2.06 -19.91
N GLY A 34 3.77 -0.94 -19.35
CA GLY A 34 3.69 0.34 -20.02
C GLY A 34 4.69 0.50 -21.18
N ILE A 35 5.95 0.10 -20.98
CA ILE A 35 7.00 0.22 -22.03
C ILE A 35 6.80 -0.74 -23.19
N ASN A 36 5.97 -1.78 -23.04
CA ASN A 36 5.54 -2.63 -24.16
C ASN A 36 4.41 -2.00 -25.01
N ILE A 37 3.83 -0.91 -24.56
CA ILE A 37 2.74 -0.19 -25.26
C ILE A 37 3.23 1.13 -25.84
N PHE A 38 4.04 1.88 -25.06
CA PHE A 38 4.56 3.19 -25.43
C PHE A 38 6.05 3.29 -25.14
N ASP A 39 6.78 3.95 -26.02
CA ASP A 39 8.20 4.24 -25.81
C ASP A 39 8.41 5.41 -24.83
N GLY A 40 9.62 5.46 -24.25
CA GLY A 40 10.10 6.59 -23.46
C GLY A 40 9.36 6.76 -22.12
N GLU A 41 9.29 8.00 -21.66
CA GLU A 41 8.75 8.34 -20.35
C GLU A 41 7.26 8.01 -20.20
N LEU A 42 6.51 8.11 -21.30
CA LEU A 42 5.08 7.79 -21.32
C LEU A 42 4.86 6.32 -20.98
N GLY A 43 5.65 5.41 -21.58
CA GLY A 43 5.59 3.99 -21.27
C GLY A 43 5.92 3.71 -19.80
N VAL A 44 7.00 4.31 -19.29
CA VAL A 44 7.41 4.13 -17.89
C VAL A 44 6.30 4.56 -16.92
N ARG A 45 5.62 5.67 -17.17
CA ARG A 45 4.61 6.28 -16.29
C ARG A 45 3.18 5.83 -16.59
N LEU A 46 2.95 4.99 -17.59
CA LEU A 46 1.61 4.65 -18.06
C LEU A 46 0.69 4.15 -16.94
N ALA A 47 1.21 3.33 -16.03
CA ALA A 47 0.40 2.77 -14.93
C ALA A 47 -0.05 3.82 -13.91
N SER A 48 0.72 4.90 -13.70
CA SER A 48 0.50 5.88 -12.62
C SER A 48 -0.88 6.54 -12.65
N PRO A 49 -1.38 7.11 -13.78
CA PRO A 49 -2.71 7.72 -13.81
C PRO A 49 -3.84 6.71 -13.58
N PHE A 50 -3.68 5.46 -14.02
CA PHE A 50 -4.67 4.41 -13.75
C PHE A 50 -4.69 4.01 -12.26
N LEU A 51 -3.53 3.91 -11.64
CA LEU A 51 -3.41 3.67 -10.19
C LEU A 51 -4.01 4.84 -9.40
N TYR A 52 -3.75 6.08 -9.82
CA TYR A 52 -4.39 7.25 -9.20
C TYR A 52 -5.91 7.21 -9.30
N ALA A 53 -6.45 6.93 -10.48
CA ALA A 53 -7.89 6.79 -10.68
C ALA A 53 -8.48 5.67 -9.82
N ALA A 54 -7.78 4.53 -9.72
CA ALA A 54 -8.16 3.43 -8.83
C ALA A 54 -8.15 3.86 -7.36
N ASN A 55 -7.17 4.66 -6.92
CA ASN A 55 -7.11 5.20 -5.56
C ASN A 55 -8.31 6.09 -5.26
N VAL A 56 -8.66 7.01 -6.16
CA VAL A 56 -9.84 7.88 -6.03
C VAL A 56 -11.12 7.04 -5.94
N PHE A 57 -11.25 6.05 -6.81
CA PHE A 57 -12.40 5.15 -6.82
C PHE A 57 -12.51 4.34 -5.53
N LEU A 58 -11.42 3.71 -5.06
CA LEU A 58 -11.40 2.92 -3.83
C LEU A 58 -11.72 3.76 -2.61
N LEU A 59 -11.14 4.96 -2.49
CA LEU A 59 -11.47 5.91 -1.42
C LEU A 59 -12.95 6.28 -1.44
N TRP A 60 -13.50 6.55 -2.66
CA TRP A 60 -14.93 6.83 -2.81
C TRP A 60 -15.81 5.66 -2.35
N GLN A 61 -15.41 4.42 -2.63
CA GLN A 61 -16.14 3.23 -2.18
C GLN A 61 -16.09 3.01 -0.66
N LEU A 62 -15.07 3.55 0.01
CA LEU A 62 -14.96 3.45 1.47
C LEU A 62 -15.87 4.43 2.22
N ILE A 63 -16.35 5.48 1.55
CA ILE A 63 -17.28 6.47 2.16
C ILE A 63 -18.67 5.87 2.30
N GLU A 64 -19.15 5.80 3.54
CA GLU A 64 -20.49 5.33 3.91
C GLU A 64 -21.37 6.48 4.36
N THR A 65 -22.08 7.07 3.45
CA THR A 65 -23.12 8.05 3.74
C THR A 65 -24.13 8.11 2.62
N ASP A 66 -25.40 8.19 2.94
CA ASP A 66 -26.48 8.38 1.97
C ASP A 66 -26.34 9.70 1.19
N LYS A 67 -25.59 10.63 1.75
CA LYS A 67 -25.35 11.95 1.17
C LYS A 67 -24.03 12.07 0.41
N LYS A 68 -23.33 10.96 0.13
CA LYS A 68 -22.00 11.03 -0.48
C LYS A 68 -21.96 11.79 -1.81
N TYR A 69 -22.99 11.69 -2.64
CA TYR A 69 -23.05 12.43 -3.90
C TYR A 69 -23.19 13.94 -3.72
N LYS A 70 -23.82 14.39 -2.62
CA LYS A 70 -23.89 15.82 -2.28
C LYS A 70 -22.50 16.38 -1.97
N TYR A 71 -21.58 15.55 -1.45
CA TYR A 71 -20.25 15.96 -1.02
C TYR A 71 -19.15 15.56 -2.01
N THR A 72 -19.51 15.24 -3.27
CA THR A 72 -18.52 14.84 -4.29
C THR A 72 -17.42 15.87 -4.48
N TRP A 73 -17.78 17.17 -4.58
CA TRP A 73 -16.79 18.24 -4.73
C TRP A 73 -15.85 18.37 -3.53
N LEU A 74 -16.38 18.23 -2.33
CA LEU A 74 -15.56 18.24 -1.11
C LEU A 74 -14.60 17.04 -1.08
N PHE A 75 -15.07 15.87 -1.48
CA PHE A 75 -14.23 14.68 -1.62
C PHE A 75 -13.11 14.89 -2.65
N MET A 76 -13.45 15.41 -3.83
CA MET A 76 -12.46 15.68 -4.88
C MET A 76 -11.43 16.72 -4.43
N ALA A 77 -11.88 17.81 -3.79
CA ALA A 77 -10.99 18.82 -3.21
C ALA A 77 -10.05 18.22 -2.15
N PHE A 78 -10.60 17.35 -1.27
CA PHE A 78 -9.82 16.66 -0.25
C PHE A 78 -8.74 15.75 -0.87
N VAL A 79 -9.12 14.88 -1.81
CA VAL A 79 -8.18 13.96 -2.47
C VAL A 79 -7.09 14.72 -3.24
N SER A 80 -7.47 15.81 -3.94
CA SER A 80 -6.53 16.65 -4.69
C SER A 80 -5.61 17.49 -3.78
N SER A 81 -5.96 17.67 -2.50
CA SER A 81 -5.11 18.38 -1.53
C SER A 81 -4.00 17.50 -0.93
N ILE A 82 -4.06 16.19 -1.13
CA ILE A 82 -3.03 15.25 -0.69
C ILE A 82 -1.91 15.24 -1.75
N GLY A 83 -0.92 16.12 -1.58
CA GLY A 83 0.13 16.35 -2.59
C GLY A 83 0.86 15.09 -3.03
N LEU A 84 1.18 14.18 -2.10
CA LEU A 84 1.84 12.91 -2.43
C LEU A 84 0.96 12.01 -3.30
N MET A 85 -0.34 11.94 -3.03
CA MET A 85 -1.26 11.14 -3.83
C MET A 85 -1.34 11.67 -5.28
N VAL A 86 -1.34 13.00 -5.44
CA VAL A 86 -1.31 13.65 -6.75
C VAL A 86 0.02 13.37 -7.46
N ALA A 87 1.15 13.51 -6.76
CA ALA A 87 2.48 13.21 -7.31
C ALA A 87 2.57 11.77 -7.84
N TYR A 88 2.01 10.80 -7.12
CA TYR A 88 1.95 9.40 -7.55
C TYR A 88 1.02 9.16 -8.75
N GLY A 89 0.20 10.12 -9.13
CA GLY A 89 -0.53 10.11 -10.41
C GLY A 89 0.36 10.37 -11.64
N PHE A 90 1.57 10.88 -11.45
CA PHE A 90 2.52 11.23 -12.51
C PHE A 90 3.84 10.47 -12.44
N MET A 91 4.16 9.89 -11.29
CA MET A 91 5.42 9.17 -11.06
C MET A 91 5.15 7.71 -10.73
N ILE A 92 6.03 6.82 -11.22
CA ILE A 92 5.94 5.40 -10.93
C ILE A 92 7.05 4.98 -9.96
N LEU A 93 6.63 4.67 -8.74
CA LEU A 93 7.49 4.22 -7.65
C LEU A 93 6.86 2.98 -7.00
N PRO A 94 7.59 2.19 -6.20
CA PRO A 94 6.99 1.12 -5.41
C PRO A 94 5.84 1.61 -4.52
N ASP A 95 5.97 2.84 -4.00
CA ASP A 95 4.94 3.48 -3.16
C ASP A 95 3.67 3.83 -3.93
N THR A 96 3.77 4.13 -5.23
CA THR A 96 2.60 4.36 -6.11
C THR A 96 1.72 3.10 -6.15
N ALA A 97 2.33 1.94 -6.39
CA ALA A 97 1.63 0.66 -6.37
C ALA A 97 1.16 0.30 -4.96
N LEU A 98 2.02 0.48 -3.94
CA LEU A 98 1.70 0.19 -2.55
C LEU A 98 0.45 0.94 -2.07
N LEU A 99 0.30 2.21 -2.40
CA LEU A 99 -0.88 3.00 -2.06
C LEU A 99 -2.15 2.37 -2.62
N THR A 100 -2.15 2.03 -3.91
CA THR A 100 -3.31 1.44 -4.58
C THR A 100 -3.69 0.08 -3.98
N PHE A 101 -2.72 -0.82 -3.83
CA PHE A 101 -3.00 -2.14 -3.31
C PHE A 101 -3.29 -2.14 -1.81
N SER A 102 -2.79 -1.16 -1.06
CA SER A 102 -3.19 -0.94 0.35
C SER A 102 -4.65 -0.50 0.45
N LEU A 103 -5.10 0.42 -0.40
CA LEU A 103 -6.50 0.82 -0.48
C LEU A 103 -7.40 -0.34 -0.92
N LEU A 104 -6.94 -1.13 -1.89
CA LEU A 104 -7.65 -2.35 -2.30
C LEU A 104 -7.76 -3.35 -1.15
N PHE A 105 -6.69 -3.55 -0.37
CA PHE A 105 -6.70 -4.43 0.80
C PHE A 105 -7.68 -3.93 1.88
N VAL A 106 -7.68 -2.63 2.17
CA VAL A 106 -8.64 -2.02 3.12
C VAL A 106 -10.08 -2.21 2.65
N TRP A 107 -10.35 -1.96 1.37
CA TRP A 107 -11.67 -2.16 0.78
C TRP A 107 -12.08 -3.65 0.77
N ALA A 108 -11.16 -4.54 0.42
CA ALA A 108 -11.39 -5.99 0.43
C ALA A 108 -11.68 -6.50 1.85
N TYR A 109 -10.96 -6.01 2.85
CA TYR A 109 -11.21 -6.33 4.25
C TYR A 109 -12.60 -5.86 4.70
N LYS A 110 -12.99 -4.63 4.37
CA LYS A 110 -14.35 -4.12 4.62
C LYS A 110 -15.41 -5.04 4.01
N ARG A 111 -15.27 -5.35 2.72
CA ARG A 111 -16.16 -6.26 2.02
C ARG A 111 -16.20 -7.65 2.67
N PHE A 112 -15.04 -8.18 3.09
CA PHE A 112 -14.95 -9.47 3.78
C PHE A 112 -15.72 -9.48 5.12
N LEU A 113 -15.64 -8.41 5.89
CA LEU A 113 -16.41 -8.28 7.13
C LEU A 113 -17.93 -8.30 6.88
N LEU A 114 -18.38 -7.66 5.80
CA LEU A 114 -19.79 -7.49 5.48
C LEU A 114 -20.40 -8.73 4.81
N LYS A 115 -19.74 -9.29 3.80
CA LYS A 115 -20.34 -10.32 2.91
C LYS A 115 -19.86 -11.73 3.20
N LYS A 116 -18.60 -11.93 3.44
CA LYS A 116 -17.96 -13.26 3.64
C LYS A 116 -18.29 -14.29 2.56
N ASP A 117 -18.58 -13.80 1.34
CA ASP A 117 -18.80 -14.65 0.16
C ASP A 117 -17.44 -15.08 -0.46
N THR A 118 -17.48 -15.98 -1.44
CA THR A 118 -16.28 -16.49 -2.13
C THR A 118 -15.48 -15.36 -2.77
N ILE A 119 -16.16 -14.37 -3.38
CA ILE A 119 -15.52 -13.21 -4.01
C ILE A 119 -14.76 -12.39 -2.96
N SER A 120 -15.34 -12.18 -1.77
CA SER A 120 -14.66 -11.48 -0.67
C SER A 120 -13.38 -12.17 -0.25
N VAL A 121 -13.39 -13.51 -0.20
CA VAL A 121 -12.20 -14.32 0.14
C VAL A 121 -11.13 -14.19 -0.94
N LEU A 122 -11.51 -14.33 -2.21
CA LEU A 122 -10.58 -14.23 -3.35
C LEU A 122 -9.93 -12.85 -3.42
N VAL A 123 -10.74 -11.78 -3.33
CA VAL A 123 -10.23 -10.41 -3.42
C VAL A 123 -9.36 -10.06 -2.21
N LEU A 124 -9.70 -10.52 -1.00
CA LEU A 124 -8.87 -10.33 0.17
C LEU A 124 -7.52 -11.04 0.00
N GLY A 125 -7.52 -12.31 -0.40
CA GLY A 125 -6.29 -13.07 -0.63
C GLY A 125 -5.41 -12.47 -1.71
N PHE A 126 -6.00 -12.04 -2.84
CA PHE A 126 -5.28 -11.34 -3.89
C PHE A 126 -4.68 -10.02 -3.39
N SER A 127 -5.45 -9.20 -2.68
CA SER A 127 -4.97 -7.89 -2.19
C SER A 127 -3.84 -8.04 -1.16
N MET A 128 -3.89 -9.06 -0.30
CA MET A 128 -2.79 -9.38 0.63
C MET A 128 -1.50 -9.71 -0.14
N ALA A 129 -1.56 -10.57 -1.16
CA ALA A 129 -0.40 -10.87 -1.99
C ALA A 129 0.12 -9.62 -2.73
N ALA A 130 -0.78 -8.84 -3.34
CA ALA A 130 -0.43 -7.66 -4.11
C ALA A 130 0.29 -6.60 -3.27
N VAL A 131 -0.15 -6.36 -2.03
CA VAL A 131 0.52 -5.46 -1.09
C VAL A 131 1.94 -5.93 -0.78
N MET A 132 2.13 -7.23 -0.56
CA MET A 132 3.45 -7.81 -0.31
C MET A 132 4.36 -7.75 -1.56
N TYR A 133 3.80 -7.87 -2.77
CA TYR A 133 4.52 -7.68 -4.02
C TYR A 133 4.96 -6.23 -4.26
N CYS A 134 4.33 -5.25 -3.61
CA CYS A 134 4.75 -3.85 -3.71
C CYS A 134 5.96 -3.54 -2.84
N LYS A 135 5.90 -3.92 -1.57
CA LYS A 135 6.98 -3.72 -0.58
C LYS A 135 6.91 -4.77 0.53
N TYR A 136 8.05 -5.16 1.10
CA TYR A 136 8.11 -6.05 2.25
C TYR A 136 7.33 -5.53 3.45
N HIS A 137 7.31 -4.20 3.66
CA HIS A 137 6.51 -3.55 4.70
C HIS A 137 5.00 -3.76 4.54
N GLY A 138 4.53 -4.23 3.38
CA GLY A 138 3.13 -4.60 3.16
C GLY A 138 2.60 -5.63 4.18
N ILE A 139 3.48 -6.49 4.72
CA ILE A 139 3.12 -7.44 5.78
C ILE A 139 2.60 -6.74 7.04
N LEU A 140 3.07 -5.52 7.34
CA LEU A 140 2.64 -4.74 8.50
C LEU A 140 1.16 -4.37 8.41
N LEU A 141 0.66 -4.05 7.21
CA LEU A 141 -0.76 -3.73 7.03
C LEU A 141 -1.63 -4.93 7.38
N ILE A 142 -1.23 -6.12 6.92
CA ILE A 142 -1.93 -7.38 7.22
C ILE A 142 -1.86 -7.65 8.73
N GLY A 143 -0.69 -7.49 9.32
CA GLY A 143 -0.45 -7.68 10.75
C GLY A 143 -1.29 -6.73 11.63
N PHE A 144 -1.36 -5.44 11.31
CA PHE A 144 -2.16 -4.47 12.07
C PHE A 144 -3.66 -4.73 11.95
N VAL A 145 -4.15 -5.15 10.77
CA VAL A 145 -5.55 -5.58 10.62
C VAL A 145 -5.83 -6.81 11.48
N LEU A 146 -4.93 -7.80 11.48
CA LEU A 146 -5.06 -9.00 12.32
C LEU A 146 -5.05 -8.65 13.82
N LEU A 147 -4.14 -7.79 14.26
CA LEU A 147 -4.07 -7.31 15.65
C LEU A 147 -5.33 -6.54 16.07
N SER A 148 -5.96 -5.82 15.14
CA SER A 148 -7.21 -5.11 15.41
C SER A 148 -8.39 -6.07 15.67
N ASN A 149 -8.33 -7.29 15.12
CA ASN A 149 -9.43 -8.26 15.15
C ASN A 149 -8.89 -9.70 15.21
N LEU A 150 -8.41 -10.11 16.37
CA LEU A 150 -7.86 -11.47 16.59
C LEU A 150 -8.88 -12.59 16.36
N ALA A 151 -10.21 -12.28 16.33
CA ALA A 151 -11.22 -13.26 15.97
C ALA A 151 -11.08 -13.79 14.52
N LEU A 152 -10.31 -13.12 13.67
CA LEU A 152 -9.95 -13.62 12.33
C LEU A 152 -9.19 -14.94 12.39
N LEU A 153 -8.37 -15.14 13.42
CA LEU A 153 -7.63 -16.41 13.63
C LEU A 153 -8.56 -17.64 13.78
N LYS A 154 -9.81 -17.42 14.22
CA LYS A 154 -10.83 -18.47 14.33
C LYS A 154 -11.71 -18.59 13.10
N ASN A 155 -11.46 -17.80 12.04
CA ASN A 155 -12.31 -17.76 10.85
C ASN A 155 -11.67 -18.55 9.70
N SER A 156 -12.29 -19.67 9.30
CA SER A 156 -11.80 -20.52 8.21
C SER A 156 -11.69 -19.77 6.88
N LYS A 157 -12.62 -18.85 6.57
CA LYS A 157 -12.58 -18.06 5.34
C LYS A 157 -11.40 -17.07 5.31
N PHE A 158 -10.97 -16.58 6.48
CA PHE A 158 -9.76 -15.77 6.56
C PHE A 158 -8.52 -16.63 6.25
N TRP A 159 -8.45 -17.84 6.76
CA TRP A 159 -7.36 -18.78 6.44
C TRP A 159 -7.36 -19.18 4.96
N MET A 160 -8.53 -19.31 4.33
CA MET A 160 -8.62 -19.52 2.87
C MET A 160 -8.04 -18.32 2.11
N ALA A 161 -8.36 -17.07 2.50
CA ALA A 161 -7.77 -15.88 1.90
C ALA A 161 -6.25 -15.84 2.11
N THR A 162 -5.77 -16.21 3.29
CA THR A 162 -4.33 -16.30 3.60
C THR A 162 -3.66 -17.37 2.72
N ALA A 163 -4.27 -18.53 2.56
CA ALA A 163 -3.74 -19.59 1.69
C ALA A 163 -3.66 -19.13 0.22
N ILE A 164 -4.69 -18.45 -0.29
CA ILE A 164 -4.69 -17.85 -1.62
C ILE A 164 -3.53 -16.84 -1.75
N SER A 165 -3.36 -15.97 -0.76
CA SER A 165 -2.27 -15.00 -0.74
C SER A 165 -0.90 -15.69 -0.79
N LEU A 166 -0.69 -16.74 0.00
CA LEU A 166 0.57 -17.50 0.03
C LEU A 166 0.84 -18.19 -1.31
N VAL A 167 -0.18 -18.81 -1.92
CA VAL A 167 -0.06 -19.43 -3.25
C VAL A 167 0.33 -18.40 -4.30
N LEU A 168 -0.33 -17.24 -4.31
CA LEU A 168 0.00 -16.16 -5.24
C LEU A 168 1.41 -15.57 -4.99
N TYR A 169 1.87 -15.56 -3.75
CA TYR A 169 3.19 -15.03 -3.39
C TYR A 169 4.33 -16.06 -3.50
N THR A 170 3.99 -17.33 -3.72
CA THR A 170 4.98 -18.43 -3.84
C THR A 170 6.09 -18.15 -4.85
N PRO A 171 5.87 -17.61 -6.07
CA PRO A 171 6.96 -17.33 -7.00
C PRO A 171 8.04 -16.42 -6.41
N HIS A 172 7.65 -15.40 -5.66
CA HIS A 172 8.60 -14.54 -4.98
C HIS A 172 9.33 -15.24 -3.83
N LEU A 173 8.64 -16.11 -3.07
CA LEU A 173 9.26 -16.89 -2.00
C LEU A 173 10.32 -17.86 -2.56
N VAL A 174 10.02 -18.51 -3.69
CA VAL A 174 10.98 -19.38 -4.39
C VAL A 174 12.19 -18.57 -4.85
N TRP A 175 11.96 -17.40 -5.44
CA TRP A 175 13.04 -16.50 -5.84
C TRP A 175 13.88 -16.05 -4.63
N LEU A 176 13.26 -15.65 -3.53
CA LEU A 176 13.98 -15.29 -2.29
C LEU A 176 14.89 -16.42 -1.79
N TYR A 177 14.39 -17.65 -1.83
CA TYR A 177 15.19 -18.83 -1.47
C TYR A 177 16.41 -19.01 -2.41
N GLN A 178 16.22 -18.82 -3.72
CA GLN A 178 17.29 -18.94 -4.71
C GLN A 178 18.40 -17.89 -4.54
N VAL A 179 18.06 -16.68 -4.03
CA VAL A 179 19.02 -15.61 -3.76
C VAL A 179 19.46 -15.55 -2.29
N ASP A 180 19.30 -16.66 -1.55
CA ASP A 180 19.69 -16.78 -0.13
C ASP A 180 19.12 -15.64 0.75
N PHE A 181 17.89 -15.21 0.47
CA PHE A 181 17.20 -14.13 1.19
C PHE A 181 17.97 -12.81 1.25
N ALA A 182 18.86 -12.54 0.28
CA ALA A 182 19.70 -11.35 0.26
C ALA A 182 18.92 -10.03 0.43
N PRO A 183 17.75 -9.79 -0.21
CA PRO A 183 16.98 -8.58 0.00
C PRO A 183 16.48 -8.40 1.45
N LEU A 184 16.06 -9.49 2.08
CA LEU A 184 15.60 -9.44 3.47
C LEU A 184 16.77 -9.19 4.43
N LYS A 185 17.92 -9.83 4.19
CA LYS A 185 19.15 -9.60 4.96
C LYS A 185 19.58 -8.14 4.87
N TYR A 186 19.56 -7.56 3.66
CA TYR A 186 19.85 -6.15 3.43
C TYR A 186 18.93 -5.23 4.25
N HIS A 187 17.61 -5.43 4.20
CA HIS A 187 16.68 -4.57 4.92
C HIS A 187 16.74 -4.73 6.44
N LEU A 188 16.95 -5.96 6.95
CA LEU A 188 16.90 -6.24 8.37
C LEU A 188 18.23 -5.97 9.09
N PHE A 189 19.36 -6.12 8.39
CA PHE A 189 20.67 -6.04 9.01
C PHE A 189 21.53 -4.90 8.46
N ASP A 190 21.70 -4.80 7.14
CA ASP A 190 22.66 -3.85 6.56
C ASP A 190 22.11 -2.43 6.63
N ARG A 191 20.84 -2.23 6.27
CA ARG A 191 20.19 -0.91 6.29
C ARG A 191 19.82 -0.46 7.71
N ALA A 192 19.50 -1.39 8.62
CA ALA A 192 19.10 -1.10 9.99
C ALA A 192 20.28 -0.77 10.92
N ASN A 193 21.53 -0.97 10.50
CA ASN A 193 22.74 -0.79 11.33
C ASN A 193 23.13 0.68 11.57
N SER A 194 22.34 1.66 11.16
CA SER A 194 22.60 3.06 11.50
C SER A 194 22.16 3.37 12.93
N ALA A 195 23.05 3.96 13.74
CA ALA A 195 22.70 4.43 15.07
C ALA A 195 21.51 5.40 14.99
N TYR A 196 20.51 5.20 15.86
CA TYR A 196 19.36 6.10 15.95
C TYR A 196 19.81 7.55 16.19
N ARG A 197 19.23 8.46 15.44
CA ARG A 197 19.42 9.91 15.58
C ARG A 197 18.06 10.57 15.66
N ILE A 198 17.85 11.42 16.66
CA ILE A 198 16.60 12.18 16.85
C ILE A 198 16.18 12.96 15.60
N LYS A 199 17.15 13.35 14.78
CA LYS A 199 16.90 14.01 13.49
C LYS A 199 15.99 13.16 12.59
N PHE A 200 16.15 11.84 12.54
CA PHE A 200 15.32 10.97 11.71
C PHE A 200 13.85 11.03 12.13
N THR A 201 13.58 11.02 13.44
CA THR A 201 12.22 11.18 13.96
C THR A 201 11.64 12.57 13.62
N LEU A 202 12.43 13.64 13.77
CA LEU A 202 11.97 14.98 13.43
C LEU A 202 11.70 15.13 11.92
N ASP A 203 12.59 14.64 11.08
CA ASP A 203 12.41 14.63 9.63
C ASP A 203 11.16 13.82 9.23
N TYR A 204 10.93 12.67 9.86
CA TYR A 204 9.72 11.87 9.65
C TYR A 204 8.44 12.64 9.99
N LEU A 205 8.40 13.30 11.16
CA LEU A 205 7.22 14.09 11.56
C LEU A 205 6.97 15.27 10.61
N VAL A 206 8.02 15.98 10.22
CA VAL A 206 7.91 17.07 9.24
C VAL A 206 7.41 16.56 7.89
N ASN A 207 7.93 15.43 7.42
CA ASN A 207 7.50 14.80 6.18
C ASN A 207 6.04 14.33 6.27
N CYS A 208 5.59 13.78 7.40
CA CYS A 208 4.18 13.42 7.59
C CYS A 208 3.25 14.64 7.44
N ILE A 209 3.63 15.80 8.00
CA ILE A 209 2.87 17.04 7.87
C ILE A 209 2.91 17.55 6.43
N ALA A 210 4.08 17.54 5.79
CA ALA A 210 4.25 18.00 4.41
C ALA A 210 3.44 17.15 3.42
N VAL A 211 3.44 15.83 3.60
CA VAL A 211 2.72 14.86 2.75
C VAL A 211 1.20 14.98 2.89
N ALA A 212 0.71 15.07 4.13
CA ALA A 212 -0.72 15.21 4.41
C ALA A 212 -1.24 16.65 4.21
N GLY A 213 -0.34 17.64 4.19
CA GLY A 213 -0.67 19.05 3.96
C GLY A 213 -1.74 19.55 4.93
N LEU A 214 -2.69 20.32 4.41
CA LEU A 214 -3.81 20.88 5.20
C LEU A 214 -4.73 19.80 5.80
N CYS A 215 -4.67 18.56 5.31
CA CYS A 215 -5.46 17.45 5.83
C CYS A 215 -4.90 16.91 7.16
N PHE A 216 -3.65 17.18 7.50
CA PHE A 216 -3.01 16.62 8.70
C PHE A 216 -3.77 16.92 10.01
N PRO A 217 -4.19 18.16 10.31
CA PRO A 217 -4.96 18.44 11.52
C PRO A 217 -6.31 17.71 11.55
N LEU A 218 -6.98 17.61 10.39
CA LEU A 218 -8.27 16.91 10.26
C LEU A 218 -8.08 15.40 10.46
N MET A 219 -7.04 14.83 9.90
CA MET A 219 -6.70 13.41 10.10
C MET A 219 -6.40 13.12 11.57
N TYR A 220 -5.55 13.92 12.20
CA TYR A 220 -5.23 13.79 13.62
C TYR A 220 -6.49 13.88 14.48
N PHE A 221 -7.34 14.90 14.25
CA PHE A 221 -8.61 15.05 14.96
C PHE A 221 -9.53 13.86 14.77
N ALA A 222 -9.69 13.39 13.53
CA ALA A 222 -10.53 12.23 13.22
C ALA A 222 -10.02 10.96 13.92
N PHE A 223 -8.72 10.71 13.89
CA PHE A 223 -8.13 9.55 14.56
C PHE A 223 -8.28 9.59 16.08
N TYR A 224 -8.07 10.74 16.68
CA TYR A 224 -8.10 10.91 18.14
C TYR A 224 -9.52 10.99 18.70
N LYS A 225 -10.39 11.80 18.08
CA LYS A 225 -11.71 12.13 18.64
C LYS A 225 -12.82 11.19 18.22
N LEU A 226 -12.77 10.63 17.00
CA LEU A 226 -13.84 9.77 16.54
C LEU A 226 -13.75 8.37 17.17
N PRO A 227 -14.81 7.88 17.84
CA PRO A 227 -14.84 6.54 18.37
C PRO A 227 -14.89 5.50 17.23
N SER A 228 -14.30 4.33 17.46
CA SER A 228 -14.49 3.19 16.55
C SER A 228 -15.90 2.63 16.73
N LYS A 229 -16.72 2.66 15.68
CA LYS A 229 -18.10 2.17 15.68
C LYS A 229 -18.17 0.65 15.49
N ASP A 230 -17.24 0.12 14.70
CA ASP A 230 -17.20 -1.29 14.33
C ASP A 230 -15.76 -1.84 14.21
N LYS A 231 -15.66 -3.10 13.72
CA LYS A 231 -14.38 -3.78 13.51
C LYS A 231 -13.55 -3.13 12.39
N PHE A 232 -14.20 -2.51 11.42
CA PHE A 232 -13.53 -1.85 10.32
C PHE A 232 -12.87 -0.54 10.79
N ASP A 233 -13.62 0.31 11.51
CA ASP A 233 -13.09 1.53 12.12
C ASP A 233 -11.90 1.22 13.04
N LYS A 234 -12.01 0.14 13.82
CA LYS A 234 -10.92 -0.33 14.67
C LYS A 234 -9.69 -0.69 13.85
N ALA A 235 -9.87 -1.39 12.72
CA ALA A 235 -8.76 -1.76 11.85
C ALA A 235 -8.10 -0.51 11.23
N LEU A 236 -8.87 0.48 10.78
CA LEU A 236 -8.32 1.75 10.28
C LEU A 236 -7.46 2.46 11.33
N LYS A 237 -7.91 2.49 12.59
CA LYS A 237 -7.11 3.06 13.67
C LYS A 237 -5.82 2.29 13.92
N PHE A 238 -5.87 0.95 13.94
CA PHE A 238 -4.68 0.12 14.09
C PHE A 238 -3.70 0.30 12.93
N LEU A 239 -4.20 0.42 11.69
CA LEU A 239 -3.38 0.73 10.53
C LEU A 239 -2.71 2.09 10.67
N GLY A 240 -3.48 3.14 10.96
CA GLY A 240 -2.94 4.49 11.08
C GLY A 240 -1.93 4.63 12.22
N TYR A 241 -2.29 4.22 13.44
CA TYR A 241 -1.36 4.28 14.57
C TYR A 241 -0.20 3.31 14.43
N GLY A 242 -0.46 2.09 13.96
CA GLY A 242 0.56 1.05 13.82
C GLY A 242 1.65 1.45 12.83
N VAL A 243 1.26 1.89 11.63
CA VAL A 243 2.22 2.35 10.62
C VAL A 243 2.94 3.61 11.10
N PHE A 244 2.22 4.59 11.66
CA PHE A 244 2.83 5.81 12.18
C PHE A 244 3.89 5.51 13.26
N LEU A 245 3.56 4.70 14.25
CA LEU A 245 4.47 4.37 15.35
C LEU A 245 5.64 3.48 14.88
N PHE A 246 5.41 2.59 13.92
CA PHE A 246 6.46 1.72 13.40
C PHE A 246 7.59 2.50 12.71
N PHE A 247 7.27 3.58 12.00
CA PHE A 247 8.26 4.40 11.33
C PHE A 247 8.74 5.60 12.15
N LEU A 248 8.23 5.78 13.38
CA LEU A 248 8.63 6.86 14.28
C LEU A 248 10.01 6.58 14.93
N PHE A 249 10.36 5.32 15.10
CA PHE A 249 11.58 4.81 15.74
C PHE A 249 12.37 3.92 14.80
#